data_4d459a451a34efe654bf48939c4c0cfe
#
_entry.id   4d459a451a34efe654bf48939c4c0cfe
#
_cell.length_a   1.000
_cell.length_b   1.000
_cell.length_c   1.000
_cell.angle_alpha   90.00
_cell.angle_beta   90.00
_cell.angle_gamma   90.00
#
_symmetry.space_group_name_H-M   'P 1'
#
loop_
_entity.id
_entity.type
_entity.pdbx_description
1 polymer ?
#
loop_
_entity_poly.entity_id
_entity_poly.type
_entity_poly.pdbx_seq_one_letter_code
_entity_poly.pdbx_strand_id
1 'polypeptide(L)'
;MEKPLFALDFETTGLNPHMDGVLEVGLVGARDYACVVSDAPPSSPAARAAHGISPQMARRLGKPGRKVLGELLEVLGQEPVRLVTHNASFDRGFLEAWAQREGWSLPQIDWVCTLTGARELCPDPSISKGLGKLATRFGWHTGRLHRAQTDASLALRLHQLLDSWRSIKEQLGEGHPVVYLAGPVRGDGDPRSIRYNQERMFALAQWAQGILPQAAFVVPHGNFAFLDESGERGLEVRERVLEACGVLLERCDALILCGVPSPGMVYEKGVAERRGIPWHEAPGWDLPEWISY
;
A
#
# COMPACT_ATOMS: atom_id res chain seq x y z
N MET A 1 -2.02 -2.86 -26.51
CA MET A 1 -2.78 -2.12 -25.48
C MET A 1 -2.40 -2.68 -24.13
N GLU A 2 -2.27 -1.84 -23.14
CA GLU A 2 -1.99 -2.27 -21.77
C GLU A 2 -3.23 -2.99 -21.22
N LYS A 3 -3.01 -4.12 -20.50
CA LYS A 3 -4.11 -4.89 -19.91
C LYS A 3 -4.77 -4.06 -18.80
N PRO A 4 -6.10 -4.03 -18.69
CA PRO A 4 -6.77 -3.41 -17.56
C PRO A 4 -6.24 -3.98 -16.23
N LEU A 5 -5.92 -3.10 -15.28
CA LEU A 5 -5.44 -3.46 -13.95
C LEU A 5 -6.57 -3.34 -12.94
N PHE A 6 -6.77 -4.40 -12.19
CA PHE A 6 -7.68 -4.45 -11.07
C PHE A 6 -6.98 -5.06 -9.85
N ALA A 7 -7.46 -4.75 -8.66
CA ALA A 7 -7.17 -5.52 -7.47
C ALA A 7 -8.43 -6.22 -6.99
N LEU A 8 -8.29 -7.47 -6.58
CA LEU A 8 -9.36 -8.34 -6.13
C LEU A 8 -9.06 -8.86 -4.73
N ASP A 9 -10.09 -8.96 -3.92
CA ASP A 9 -10.07 -9.66 -2.65
C ASP A 9 -11.42 -10.33 -2.39
N PHE A 10 -11.41 -11.47 -1.71
CA PHE A 10 -12.59 -12.19 -1.30
C PHE A 10 -12.65 -12.39 0.20
N GLU A 11 -13.82 -12.11 0.80
CA GLU A 11 -14.18 -12.74 2.06
C GLU A 11 -14.86 -14.06 1.77
N THR A 12 -14.49 -15.09 2.50
CA THR A 12 -14.94 -16.45 2.23
C THR A 12 -15.54 -17.13 3.46
N THR A 13 -16.30 -18.18 3.29
CA THR A 13 -16.91 -18.92 4.39
C THR A 13 -15.93 -19.86 5.11
N GLY A 14 -14.76 -20.10 4.49
CA GLY A 14 -13.68 -20.92 5.02
C GLY A 14 -12.45 -20.85 4.11
N LEU A 15 -11.55 -21.81 4.21
CA LEU A 15 -10.25 -21.76 3.52
C LEU A 15 -10.14 -22.71 2.31
N ASN A 16 -11.12 -23.59 2.11
CA ASN A 16 -11.08 -24.58 1.05
C ASN A 16 -12.00 -24.18 -0.12
N PRO A 17 -11.47 -23.78 -1.29
CA PRO A 17 -12.28 -23.29 -2.42
C PRO A 17 -13.23 -24.33 -3.01
N HIS A 18 -13.02 -25.64 -2.73
CA HIS A 18 -13.92 -26.70 -3.19
C HIS A 18 -15.06 -26.99 -2.22
N MET A 19 -14.92 -26.61 -0.95
CA MET A 19 -15.90 -26.86 0.11
C MET A 19 -16.60 -25.60 0.58
N ASP A 20 -15.89 -24.49 0.52
CA ASP A 20 -16.33 -23.17 1.01
C ASP A 20 -16.79 -22.27 -0.15
N GLY A 21 -17.47 -21.20 0.17
CA GLY A 21 -17.97 -20.23 -0.80
C GLY A 21 -17.39 -18.83 -0.62
N VAL A 22 -17.45 -18.03 -1.68
CA VAL A 22 -17.23 -16.59 -1.62
C VAL A 22 -18.43 -15.95 -0.91
N LEU A 23 -18.16 -15.10 0.07
CA LEU A 23 -19.16 -14.38 0.86
C LEU A 23 -19.21 -12.88 0.52
N GLU A 24 -18.08 -12.28 0.20
CA GLU A 24 -17.99 -10.90 -0.27
C GLU A 24 -16.93 -10.80 -1.37
N VAL A 25 -17.20 -9.95 -2.36
CA VAL A 25 -16.28 -9.61 -3.45
C VAL A 25 -15.93 -8.15 -3.32
N GLY A 26 -14.64 -7.84 -3.42
CA GLY A 26 -14.11 -6.49 -3.57
C GLY A 26 -13.21 -6.42 -4.80
N LEU A 27 -13.55 -5.56 -5.75
CA LEU A 27 -12.74 -5.27 -6.93
C LEU A 27 -12.56 -3.77 -7.03
N VAL A 28 -11.31 -3.31 -7.24
CA VAL A 28 -10.97 -1.90 -7.44
C VAL A 28 -9.98 -1.75 -8.58
N GLY A 29 -10.04 -0.63 -9.28
CA GLY A 29 -9.11 -0.33 -10.37
C GLY A 29 -9.74 0.35 -11.56
N ALA A 30 -9.65 -0.22 -12.76
CA ALA A 30 -10.26 0.37 -13.96
C ALA A 30 -11.78 0.58 -13.82
N ARG A 31 -12.44 -0.28 -13.07
CA ARG A 31 -13.81 -0.13 -12.56
C ARG A 31 -13.91 -0.78 -11.19
N ASP A 32 -14.69 -0.22 -10.30
CA ASP A 32 -14.91 -0.77 -8.98
C ASP A 32 -16.17 -1.63 -8.95
N TYR A 33 -16.10 -2.72 -8.17
CA TYR A 33 -17.25 -3.57 -7.89
C TYR A 33 -17.14 -4.13 -6.47
N ALA A 34 -18.22 -4.07 -5.72
CA ALA A 34 -18.29 -4.71 -4.41
C ALA A 34 -19.69 -5.28 -4.17
N CYS A 35 -19.75 -6.51 -3.70
CA CYS A 35 -21.02 -7.17 -3.42
C CYS A 35 -20.86 -8.30 -2.40
N VAL A 36 -21.87 -8.42 -1.53
CA VAL A 36 -22.03 -9.57 -0.63
C VAL A 36 -22.84 -10.66 -1.33
N VAL A 37 -22.49 -11.92 -1.09
CA VAL A 37 -23.21 -13.10 -1.61
C VAL A 37 -24.24 -13.57 -0.58
N SER A 38 -25.54 -13.60 -0.99
CA SER A 38 -26.65 -13.86 -0.07
C SER A 38 -26.88 -15.35 0.23
N ASP A 39 -26.48 -16.22 -0.66
CA ASP A 39 -26.67 -17.68 -0.65
C ASP A 39 -25.36 -18.46 -0.44
N ALA A 40 -24.31 -17.78 0.04
CA ALA A 40 -23.06 -18.42 0.42
C ALA A 40 -23.29 -19.46 1.55
N PRO A 41 -22.51 -20.55 1.58
CA PRO A 41 -22.54 -21.52 2.69
C PRO A 41 -22.31 -20.84 4.04
N PRO A 42 -22.70 -21.48 5.16
CA PRO A 42 -22.39 -20.92 6.49
C PRO A 42 -20.88 -20.76 6.71
N SER A 43 -20.48 -19.61 7.20
CA SER A 43 -19.08 -19.33 7.53
C SER A 43 -18.61 -20.14 8.73
N SER A 44 -17.37 -20.62 8.68
CA SER A 44 -16.69 -21.17 9.85
C SER A 44 -16.59 -20.11 10.96
N PRO A 45 -16.46 -20.51 12.24
CA PRO A 45 -16.29 -19.56 13.33
C PRO A 45 -15.09 -18.61 13.13
N ALA A 46 -13.98 -19.14 12.59
CA ALA A 46 -12.76 -18.35 12.32
C ALA A 46 -12.98 -17.32 11.19
N ALA A 47 -13.56 -17.74 10.08
CA ALA A 47 -13.90 -16.84 8.97
C ALA A 47 -14.86 -15.75 9.42
N ARG A 48 -15.91 -16.11 10.16
CA ARG A 48 -16.85 -15.13 10.71
C ARG A 48 -16.24 -14.15 11.69
N ALA A 49 -15.30 -14.60 12.51
CA ALA A 49 -14.55 -13.70 13.40
C ALA A 49 -13.69 -12.70 12.64
N ALA A 50 -13.13 -13.09 11.49
CA ALA A 50 -12.33 -12.23 10.63
C ALA A 50 -13.19 -11.15 9.95
N HIS A 51 -14.11 -11.53 9.04
CA HIS A 51 -14.88 -10.58 8.22
C HIS A 51 -16.11 -9.97 8.93
N GLY A 52 -16.64 -10.61 9.97
CA GLY A 52 -17.77 -10.13 10.77
C GLY A 52 -19.11 -10.06 10.02
N ILE A 53 -19.24 -10.66 8.84
CA ILE A 53 -20.48 -10.70 8.07
C ILE A 53 -21.37 -11.80 8.63
N SER A 54 -22.52 -11.42 9.17
CA SER A 54 -23.50 -12.40 9.67
C SER A 54 -24.34 -12.96 8.52
N PRO A 55 -24.91 -14.17 8.67
CA PRO A 55 -25.85 -14.72 7.69
C PRO A 55 -27.07 -13.82 7.43
N GLN A 56 -27.50 -13.06 8.45
CA GLN A 56 -28.59 -12.10 8.31
C GLN A 56 -28.16 -10.90 7.46
N MET A 57 -26.95 -10.38 7.66
CA MET A 57 -26.39 -9.32 6.80
C MET A 57 -26.27 -9.80 5.36
N ALA A 58 -25.70 -10.99 5.14
CA ALA A 58 -25.56 -11.56 3.81
C ALA A 58 -26.90 -11.66 3.09
N ARG A 59 -27.92 -12.22 3.73
CA ARG A 59 -29.27 -12.31 3.15
C ARG A 59 -29.93 -10.96 2.87
N ARG A 60 -29.68 -9.95 3.72
CA ARG A 60 -30.31 -8.62 3.59
C ARG A 60 -29.64 -7.74 2.55
N LEU A 61 -28.33 -7.79 2.46
CA LEU A 61 -27.51 -6.88 1.67
C LEU A 61 -26.96 -7.49 0.39
N GLY A 62 -26.92 -8.83 0.34
CA GLY A 62 -26.29 -9.57 -0.74
C GLY A 62 -27.21 -9.88 -1.91
N LYS A 63 -26.60 -10.36 -2.97
CA LYS A 63 -27.24 -10.93 -4.15
C LYS A 63 -26.90 -12.42 -4.27
N PRO A 64 -27.71 -13.23 -5.01
CA PRO A 64 -27.35 -14.62 -5.29
C PRO A 64 -25.97 -14.73 -5.94
N GLY A 65 -25.20 -15.76 -5.54
CA GLY A 65 -23.81 -15.93 -5.95
C GLY A 65 -23.61 -15.97 -7.46
N ARG A 66 -24.48 -16.69 -8.18
CA ARG A 66 -24.45 -16.71 -9.65
C ARG A 66 -24.57 -15.31 -10.26
N LYS A 67 -25.41 -14.43 -9.68
CA LYS A 67 -25.56 -13.06 -10.15
C LYS A 67 -24.31 -12.22 -9.84
N VAL A 68 -23.75 -12.37 -8.63
CA VAL A 68 -22.53 -11.65 -8.22
C VAL A 68 -21.35 -12.04 -9.13
N LEU A 69 -21.17 -13.31 -9.42
CA LEU A 69 -20.12 -13.77 -10.34
C LEU A 69 -20.33 -13.21 -11.75
N GLY A 70 -21.58 -13.18 -12.25
CA GLY A 70 -21.91 -12.60 -13.55
C GLY A 70 -21.53 -11.13 -13.65
N GLU A 71 -21.95 -10.34 -12.68
CA GLU A 71 -21.61 -8.91 -12.60
C GLU A 71 -20.08 -8.69 -12.48
N LEU A 72 -19.38 -9.53 -11.71
CA LEU A 72 -17.92 -9.48 -11.61
C LEU A 72 -17.27 -9.76 -12.98
N LEU A 73 -17.70 -10.78 -13.70
CA LEU A 73 -17.17 -11.11 -15.03
C LEU A 73 -17.50 -10.06 -16.09
N GLU A 74 -18.66 -9.39 -16.00
CA GLU A 74 -18.99 -8.24 -16.84
C GLU A 74 -18.03 -7.07 -16.60
N VAL A 75 -17.64 -6.81 -15.35
CA VAL A 75 -16.67 -5.74 -15.02
C VAL A 75 -15.28 -6.10 -15.51
N LEU A 76 -14.84 -7.34 -15.35
CA LEU A 76 -13.55 -7.82 -15.86
C LEU A 76 -13.49 -7.82 -17.39
N GLY A 77 -14.61 -8.10 -18.06
CA GLY A 77 -14.68 -8.18 -19.52
C GLY A 77 -14.16 -9.50 -20.07
N GLN A 78 -13.98 -9.56 -21.39
CA GLN A 78 -13.52 -10.76 -22.10
C GLN A 78 -12.03 -10.71 -22.48
N GLU A 79 -11.45 -9.51 -22.49
CA GLU A 79 -10.04 -9.29 -22.82
C GLU A 79 -9.14 -9.72 -21.67
N PRO A 80 -7.85 -10.03 -21.94
CA PRO A 80 -6.90 -10.33 -20.89
C PRO A 80 -6.76 -9.20 -19.87
N VAL A 81 -6.82 -9.54 -18.58
CA VAL A 81 -6.73 -8.59 -17.46
C VAL A 81 -5.56 -8.93 -16.53
N ARG A 82 -5.11 -7.94 -15.75
CA ARG A 82 -4.19 -8.14 -14.62
C ARG A 82 -4.98 -8.04 -13.33
N LEU A 83 -4.91 -9.09 -12.49
CA LEU A 83 -5.51 -9.10 -11.16
C LEU A 83 -4.43 -9.12 -10.08
N VAL A 84 -4.40 -8.04 -9.32
CA VAL A 84 -3.57 -7.88 -8.12
C VAL A 84 -4.33 -8.44 -6.92
N THR A 85 -3.72 -9.32 -6.16
CA THR A 85 -4.26 -9.80 -4.89
C THR A 85 -3.16 -9.92 -3.84
N HIS A 86 -3.56 -10.02 -2.57
CA HIS A 86 -2.62 -10.30 -1.50
C HIS A 86 -2.74 -11.77 -1.09
N ASN A 87 -1.82 -12.65 -1.54
CA ASN A 87 -1.88 -14.11 -1.50
C ASN A 87 -2.70 -14.72 -2.66
N ALA A 88 -2.23 -14.45 -3.88
CA ALA A 88 -2.96 -14.76 -5.12
C ALA A 88 -3.44 -16.22 -5.26
N SER A 89 -2.76 -17.20 -4.67
CA SER A 89 -3.18 -18.59 -4.71
C SER A 89 -4.54 -18.81 -4.04
N PHE A 90 -4.88 -18.02 -3.04
CA PHE A 90 -6.15 -18.11 -2.31
C PHE A 90 -7.31 -17.58 -3.17
N ASP A 91 -7.25 -16.33 -3.60
CA ASP A 91 -8.31 -15.70 -4.39
C ASP A 91 -8.50 -16.38 -5.74
N ARG A 92 -7.38 -16.74 -6.38
CA ARG A 92 -7.40 -17.53 -7.61
C ARG A 92 -8.15 -18.84 -7.45
N GLY A 93 -7.84 -19.60 -6.39
CA GLY A 93 -8.50 -20.87 -6.12
C GLY A 93 -10.01 -20.73 -5.94
N PHE A 94 -10.44 -19.69 -5.22
CA PHE A 94 -11.87 -19.40 -5.02
C PHE A 94 -12.56 -18.95 -6.31
N LEU A 95 -11.94 -18.07 -7.10
CA LEU A 95 -12.52 -17.60 -8.36
C LEU A 95 -12.67 -18.75 -9.37
N GLU A 96 -11.61 -19.55 -9.54
CA GLU A 96 -11.61 -20.69 -10.47
C GLU A 96 -12.65 -21.75 -10.05
N ALA A 97 -12.70 -22.12 -8.76
CA ALA A 97 -13.68 -23.08 -8.26
C ALA A 97 -15.11 -22.55 -8.35
N TRP A 98 -15.33 -21.26 -8.12
CA TRP A 98 -16.65 -20.64 -8.25
C TRP A 98 -17.11 -20.63 -9.71
N ALA A 99 -16.28 -20.17 -10.63
CA ALA A 99 -16.59 -20.18 -12.06
C ALA A 99 -16.88 -21.60 -12.58
N GLN A 100 -16.09 -22.59 -12.15
CA GLN A 100 -16.29 -23.99 -12.49
C GLN A 100 -17.65 -24.52 -12.01
N ARG A 101 -18.05 -24.24 -10.77
CA ARG A 101 -19.36 -24.65 -10.21
C ARG A 101 -20.54 -24.05 -10.98
N GLU A 102 -20.38 -22.80 -11.45
CA GLU A 102 -21.43 -22.11 -12.21
C GLU A 102 -21.39 -22.40 -13.72
N GLY A 103 -20.41 -23.17 -14.20
CA GLY A 103 -20.21 -23.47 -15.62
C GLY A 103 -19.80 -22.29 -16.48
N TRP A 104 -19.06 -21.33 -15.90
CA TRP A 104 -18.62 -20.10 -16.56
C TRP A 104 -17.12 -20.13 -16.86
N SER A 105 -16.75 -19.49 -17.97
CA SER A 105 -15.35 -19.32 -18.34
C SER A 105 -14.82 -17.98 -17.80
N LEU A 106 -13.58 -17.98 -17.31
CA LEU A 106 -12.87 -16.79 -16.91
C LEU A 106 -12.12 -16.18 -18.12
N PRO A 107 -11.95 -14.86 -18.18
CA PRO A 107 -11.01 -14.25 -19.10
C PRO A 107 -9.58 -14.74 -18.81
N GLN A 108 -8.65 -14.47 -19.70
CA GLN A 108 -7.23 -14.68 -19.40
C GLN A 108 -6.78 -13.73 -18.29
N ILE A 109 -6.32 -14.27 -17.16
CA ILE A 109 -5.92 -13.49 -15.99
C ILE A 109 -4.41 -13.59 -15.78
N ASP A 110 -3.76 -12.44 -15.74
CA ASP A 110 -2.38 -12.27 -15.32
C ASP A 110 -2.37 -11.94 -13.81
N TRP A 111 -2.08 -12.96 -12.99
CA TRP A 111 -2.16 -12.86 -11.54
C TRP A 111 -0.91 -12.19 -10.96
N VAL A 112 -1.09 -11.14 -10.18
CA VAL A 112 -0.04 -10.42 -9.46
C VAL A 112 -0.20 -10.62 -7.96
N CYS A 113 0.78 -11.26 -7.32
CA CYS A 113 0.75 -11.53 -5.89
C CYS A 113 1.59 -10.51 -5.11
N THR A 114 0.95 -9.59 -4.40
CA THR A 114 1.67 -8.58 -3.61
C THR A 114 2.38 -9.19 -2.39
N LEU A 115 1.90 -10.30 -1.84
CA LEU A 115 2.58 -11.01 -0.75
C LEU A 115 3.93 -11.58 -1.21
N THR A 116 3.96 -12.25 -2.36
CA THR A 116 5.20 -12.76 -2.97
C THR A 116 6.12 -11.61 -3.34
N GLY A 117 5.60 -10.59 -4.04
CA GLY A 117 6.39 -9.41 -4.41
C GLY A 117 7.00 -8.68 -3.22
N ALA A 118 6.26 -8.57 -2.09
CA ALA A 118 6.79 -7.97 -0.87
C ALA A 118 7.89 -8.81 -0.21
N ARG A 119 7.79 -10.14 -0.26
CA ARG A 119 8.82 -11.06 0.26
C ARG A 119 10.09 -11.02 -0.56
N GLU A 120 9.97 -10.97 -1.88
CA GLU A 120 11.10 -10.89 -2.81
C GLU A 120 11.83 -9.55 -2.74
N LEU A 121 11.07 -8.47 -2.71
CA LEU A 121 11.64 -7.13 -2.70
C LEU A 121 12.29 -6.77 -1.36
N CYS A 122 11.64 -7.12 -0.26
CA CYS A 122 12.11 -6.87 1.11
C CYS A 122 12.22 -8.20 1.86
N PRO A 123 13.33 -8.94 1.73
CA PRO A 123 13.49 -10.26 2.34
C PRO A 123 13.69 -10.25 3.86
N ASP A 124 13.83 -9.08 4.49
CA ASP A 124 14.01 -8.94 5.94
C ASP A 124 12.87 -9.63 6.72
N PRO A 125 13.18 -10.70 7.49
CA PRO A 125 12.17 -11.46 8.23
C PRO A 125 11.56 -10.71 9.40
N SER A 126 12.20 -9.66 9.89
CA SER A 126 11.67 -8.81 10.98
C SER A 126 10.48 -7.97 10.54
N ILE A 127 10.32 -7.77 9.22
CA ILE A 127 9.23 -7.01 8.61
C ILE A 127 8.12 -7.98 8.19
N SER A 128 6.99 -7.96 8.88
CA SER A 128 5.80 -8.73 8.47
C SER A 128 5.28 -8.28 7.12
N LYS A 129 4.96 -9.23 6.24
CA LYS A 129 4.44 -8.97 4.89
C LYS A 129 2.90 -9.10 4.80
N GLY A 130 2.22 -9.39 5.91
CA GLY A 130 0.75 -9.42 5.93
C GLY A 130 0.14 -8.05 5.62
N LEU A 131 -0.92 -8.00 4.81
CA LEU A 131 -1.50 -6.77 4.26
C LEU A 131 -1.85 -5.74 5.35
N GLY A 132 -2.60 -6.14 6.38
CA GLY A 132 -2.95 -5.25 7.49
C GLY A 132 -1.74 -4.76 8.30
N LYS A 133 -0.68 -5.58 8.42
CA LYS A 133 0.56 -5.16 9.09
C LYS A 133 1.35 -4.14 8.28
N LEU A 134 1.39 -4.31 6.95
CA LEU A 134 2.00 -3.33 6.06
C LEU A 134 1.19 -2.04 6.03
N ALA A 135 -0.14 -2.13 5.93
CA ALA A 135 -1.02 -0.96 6.00
C ALA A 135 -0.79 -0.15 7.30
N THR A 136 -0.72 -0.81 8.45
CA THR A 136 -0.39 -0.17 9.73
C THR A 136 1.00 0.45 9.72
N ARG A 137 2.01 -0.28 9.20
CA ARG A 137 3.40 0.21 9.11
C ARG A 137 3.49 1.49 8.29
N PHE A 138 2.82 1.52 7.15
CA PHE A 138 2.83 2.68 6.25
C PHE A 138 1.81 3.76 6.64
N GLY A 139 1.07 3.61 7.75
CA GLY A 139 0.07 4.58 8.16
C GLY A 139 -1.05 4.77 7.14
N TRP A 140 -1.39 3.72 6.40
CA TRP A 140 -2.54 3.77 5.51
C TRP A 140 -3.82 3.67 6.33
N HIS A 141 -4.71 4.63 6.12
CA HIS A 141 -6.02 4.58 6.74
C HIS A 141 -6.83 3.46 6.08
N THR A 142 -7.09 2.48 6.89
CA THR A 142 -7.97 1.39 6.52
C THR A 142 -9.28 1.64 7.21
N GLY A 143 -10.37 1.62 6.47
CA GLY A 143 -11.66 1.46 7.09
C GLY A 143 -11.65 0.18 7.95
N ARG A 144 -12.69 -0.60 7.93
CA ARG A 144 -12.67 -1.90 8.58
C ARG A 144 -11.86 -2.89 7.72
N LEU A 145 -10.70 -3.36 8.21
CA LEU A 145 -9.99 -4.52 7.65
C LEU A 145 -10.93 -5.74 7.59
N HIS A 146 -10.61 -6.69 6.73
CA HIS A 146 -11.45 -7.85 6.43
C HIS A 146 -12.83 -7.45 5.88
N ARG A 147 -12.78 -6.52 4.94
CA ARG A 147 -13.84 -6.19 4.00
C ARG A 147 -13.19 -6.18 2.62
N ALA A 148 -13.71 -7.01 1.74
CA ALA A 148 -13.07 -7.32 0.47
C ALA A 148 -12.68 -6.08 -0.35
N GLN A 149 -13.53 -5.03 -0.41
CA GLN A 149 -13.18 -3.80 -1.13
C GLN A 149 -12.04 -3.03 -0.46
N THR A 150 -11.99 -3.00 0.86
CA THR A 150 -10.89 -2.36 1.60
C THR A 150 -9.59 -3.09 1.35
N ASP A 151 -9.58 -4.41 1.45
CA ASP A 151 -8.37 -5.22 1.32
C ASP A 151 -7.88 -5.24 -0.14
N ALA A 152 -8.79 -5.25 -1.14
CA ALA A 152 -8.45 -5.03 -2.55
C ALA A 152 -7.78 -3.66 -2.78
N SER A 153 -8.32 -2.58 -2.18
CA SER A 153 -7.72 -1.24 -2.29
C SER A 153 -6.32 -1.19 -1.70
N LEU A 154 -6.10 -1.85 -0.56
CA LEU A 154 -4.78 -1.96 0.06
C LEU A 154 -3.82 -2.80 -0.77
N ALA A 155 -4.29 -3.89 -1.40
CA ALA A 155 -3.48 -4.71 -2.28
C ALA A 155 -3.03 -3.92 -3.52
N LEU A 156 -3.91 -3.11 -4.12
CA LEU A 156 -3.55 -2.23 -5.23
C LEU A 156 -2.50 -1.20 -4.83
N ARG A 157 -2.69 -0.57 -3.69
CA ARG A 157 -1.75 0.41 -3.15
C ARG A 157 -0.39 -0.21 -2.85
N LEU A 158 -0.39 -1.42 -2.28
CA LEU A 158 0.84 -2.17 -2.04
C LEU A 158 1.55 -2.53 -3.35
N HIS A 159 0.82 -2.92 -4.40
CA HIS A 159 1.39 -3.17 -5.72
C HIS A 159 2.13 -1.93 -6.25
N GLN A 160 1.50 -0.76 -6.21
CA GLN A 160 2.11 0.51 -6.63
C GLN A 160 3.38 0.85 -5.82
N LEU A 161 3.35 0.63 -4.51
CA LEU A 161 4.52 0.80 -3.64
C LEU A 161 5.66 -0.15 -4.06
N LEU A 162 5.35 -1.42 -4.28
CA LEU A 162 6.35 -2.42 -4.67
C LEU A 162 6.98 -2.10 -6.03
N ASP A 163 6.19 -1.65 -7.00
CA ASP A 163 6.69 -1.30 -8.33
C ASP A 163 7.58 -0.06 -8.28
N SER A 164 7.20 0.96 -7.50
CA SER A 164 8.05 2.14 -7.27
C SER A 164 9.40 1.75 -6.66
N TRP A 165 9.41 0.91 -5.62
CA TRP A 165 10.65 0.47 -4.98
C TRP A 165 11.49 -0.48 -5.82
N ARG A 166 10.90 -1.29 -6.70
CA ARG A 166 11.66 -2.07 -7.69
C ARG A 166 12.41 -1.15 -8.65
N SER A 167 11.71 -0.17 -9.20
CA SER A 167 12.31 0.82 -10.10
C SER A 167 13.45 1.59 -9.42
N ILE A 168 13.25 2.03 -8.17
CA ILE A 168 14.30 2.71 -7.38
C ILE A 168 15.50 1.77 -7.19
N LYS A 169 15.29 0.52 -6.80
CA LYS A 169 16.36 -0.47 -6.61
C LYS A 169 17.16 -0.72 -7.89
N GLU A 170 16.48 -0.86 -9.02
CA GLU A 170 17.12 -1.05 -10.32
C GLU A 170 17.98 0.16 -10.73
N GLN A 171 17.50 1.38 -10.47
CA GLN A 171 18.21 2.62 -10.83
C GLN A 171 19.41 2.90 -9.93
N LEU A 172 19.32 2.57 -8.63
CA LEU A 172 20.43 2.74 -7.69
C LEU A 172 21.52 1.67 -7.86
N GLY A 173 21.19 0.53 -8.49
CA GLY A 173 22.14 -0.56 -8.76
C GLY A 173 22.67 -1.27 -7.51
N GLU A 174 23.80 -1.98 -7.67
CA GLU A 174 24.42 -2.80 -6.61
C GLU A 174 25.47 -2.04 -5.77
N GLY A 175 25.60 -0.72 -5.95
CA GLY A 175 26.54 0.12 -5.20
C GLY A 175 26.17 0.25 -3.70
N HIS A 176 26.98 1.06 -2.99
CA HIS A 176 26.70 1.45 -1.60
C HIS A 176 26.22 2.93 -1.56
N PRO A 177 25.05 3.26 -2.13
CA PRO A 177 24.62 4.64 -2.24
C PRO A 177 24.26 5.22 -0.88
N VAL A 178 24.51 6.53 -0.73
CA VAL A 178 23.94 7.33 0.35
C VAL A 178 22.64 7.95 -0.15
N VAL A 179 21.52 7.55 0.42
CA VAL A 179 20.18 7.89 -0.06
C VAL A 179 19.46 8.79 0.95
N TYR A 180 19.06 9.97 0.50
CA TYR A 180 18.29 10.91 1.30
C TYR A 180 16.79 10.58 1.21
N LEU A 181 16.14 10.32 2.34
CA LEU A 181 14.70 10.10 2.43
C LEU A 181 14.01 11.37 2.92
N ALA A 182 13.32 12.05 2.02
CA ALA A 182 12.51 13.22 2.34
C ALA A 182 11.06 12.84 2.57
N GLY A 183 10.45 13.44 3.56
CA GLY A 183 9.02 13.27 3.86
C GLY A 183 8.47 14.45 4.67
N PRO A 184 7.15 14.53 4.86
CA PRO A 184 6.56 15.59 5.66
C PRO A 184 6.99 15.46 7.14
N VAL A 185 7.34 16.57 7.78
CA VAL A 185 7.72 16.62 9.21
C VAL A 185 6.65 17.29 10.04
N ARG A 186 6.44 18.60 9.80
CA ARG A 186 5.69 19.48 10.72
C ARG A 186 4.17 19.29 10.63
N GLY A 187 3.64 19.02 9.44
CA GLY A 187 2.20 19.13 9.24
C GLY A 187 1.71 20.54 9.59
N ASP A 188 0.71 20.61 10.44
CA ASP A 188 0.16 21.86 11.01
C ASP A 188 0.96 22.42 12.20
N GLY A 189 2.05 21.77 12.60
CA GLY A 189 2.89 22.14 13.73
C GLY A 189 2.42 21.56 15.09
N ASP A 190 1.32 20.82 15.14
CA ASP A 190 0.92 20.09 16.34
C ASP A 190 1.98 19.00 16.67
N PRO A 191 2.43 18.90 17.91
CA PRO A 191 3.39 17.86 18.33
C PRO A 191 2.97 16.45 17.99
N ARG A 192 1.66 16.15 17.91
CA ARG A 192 1.14 14.84 17.50
C ARG A 192 1.38 14.61 16.01
N SER A 193 1.17 15.63 15.18
CA SER A 193 1.44 15.58 13.74
C SER A 193 2.92 15.32 13.46
N ILE A 194 3.79 16.04 14.16
CA ILE A 194 5.24 15.88 14.05
C ILE A 194 5.65 14.45 14.42
N ARG A 195 5.20 13.96 15.57
CA ARG A 195 5.50 12.59 16.03
C ARG A 195 4.99 11.55 15.04
N TYR A 196 3.76 11.69 14.56
CA TYR A 196 3.17 10.77 13.58
C TYR A 196 4.03 10.70 12.31
N ASN A 197 4.40 11.85 11.76
CA ASN A 197 5.22 11.91 10.55
C ASN A 197 6.61 11.30 10.77
N GLN A 198 7.24 11.57 11.91
CA GLN A 198 8.53 10.97 12.27
C GLN A 198 8.44 9.43 12.37
N GLU A 199 7.43 8.89 13.06
CA GLU A 199 7.23 7.46 13.17
C GLU A 199 7.02 6.80 11.80
N ARG A 200 6.28 7.44 10.90
CA ARG A 200 6.06 6.96 9.52
C ARG A 200 7.35 6.98 8.70
N MET A 201 8.15 8.05 8.82
CA MET A 201 9.45 8.12 8.15
C MET A 201 10.41 7.02 8.62
N PHE A 202 10.49 6.75 9.92
CA PHE A 202 11.33 5.67 10.43
C PHE A 202 10.83 4.29 9.99
N ALA A 203 9.51 4.08 9.96
CA ALA A 203 8.93 2.84 9.45
C ALA A 203 9.26 2.62 7.97
N LEU A 204 9.25 3.70 7.18
CA LEU A 204 9.62 3.65 5.76
C LEU A 204 11.13 3.46 5.57
N ALA A 205 11.96 4.10 6.39
CA ALA A 205 13.42 3.90 6.35
C ALA A 205 13.80 2.44 6.67
N GLN A 206 13.14 1.81 7.64
CA GLN A 206 13.32 0.38 7.93
C GLN A 206 12.91 -0.51 6.74
N TRP A 207 11.81 -0.17 6.06
CA TRP A 207 11.39 -0.85 4.85
C TRP A 207 12.43 -0.69 3.72
N ALA A 208 12.88 0.55 3.49
CA ALA A 208 13.90 0.87 2.51
C ALA A 208 15.21 0.11 2.76
N GLN A 209 15.65 0.04 4.02
CA GLN A 209 16.83 -0.73 4.43
C GLN A 209 16.65 -2.23 4.16
N GLY A 210 15.45 -2.76 4.34
CA GLY A 210 15.14 -4.17 4.01
C GLY A 210 15.19 -4.46 2.49
N ILE A 211 15.00 -3.43 1.65
CA ILE A 211 15.08 -3.54 0.17
C ILE A 211 16.51 -3.35 -0.33
N LEU A 212 17.22 -2.40 0.24
CA LEU A 212 18.56 -1.94 -0.14
C LEU A 212 19.50 -2.03 1.07
N PRO A 213 19.84 -3.24 1.54
CA PRO A 213 20.63 -3.42 2.77
C PRO A 213 22.05 -2.83 2.67
N GLN A 214 22.56 -2.63 1.45
CA GLN A 214 23.87 -2.03 1.18
C GLN A 214 23.85 -0.50 1.17
N ALA A 215 22.67 0.15 1.10
CA ALA A 215 22.54 1.61 1.10
C ALA A 215 22.66 2.20 2.50
N ALA A 216 23.18 3.41 2.59
CA ALA A 216 23.09 4.24 3.80
C ALA A 216 21.94 5.24 3.65
N PHE A 217 20.97 5.19 4.56
CA PHE A 217 19.84 6.11 4.50
C PHE A 217 20.02 7.30 5.44
N VAL A 218 19.85 8.50 4.90
CA VAL A 218 19.81 9.77 5.63
C VAL A 218 18.38 10.19 5.80
N VAL A 219 17.91 10.26 7.05
CA VAL A 219 16.55 10.65 7.41
C VAL A 219 16.61 11.98 8.20
N PRO A 220 16.39 13.12 7.55
CA PRO A 220 16.59 14.44 8.18
C PRO A 220 15.70 14.67 9.40
N HIS A 221 14.55 13.98 9.48
CA HIS A 221 13.65 14.00 10.63
C HIS A 221 14.35 13.62 11.96
N GLY A 222 15.30 12.67 11.92
CA GLY A 222 16.09 12.29 13.07
C GLY A 222 17.25 13.26 13.35
N ASN A 223 17.81 13.88 12.31
CA ASN A 223 19.00 14.70 12.42
C ASN A 223 18.72 16.11 12.94
N PHE A 224 17.53 16.67 12.67
CA PHE A 224 17.18 18.06 12.97
C PHE A 224 15.95 18.24 13.87
N ALA A 225 15.34 17.16 14.35
CA ALA A 225 14.17 17.21 15.23
C ALA A 225 14.40 18.07 16.49
N PHE A 226 15.60 18.04 17.05
CA PHE A 226 15.97 18.83 18.23
C PHE A 226 15.93 20.35 18.01
N LEU A 227 15.98 20.82 16.77
CA LEU A 227 15.88 22.25 16.45
C LEU A 227 14.43 22.75 16.44
N ASP A 228 13.46 21.84 16.32
CA ASP A 228 12.03 22.18 16.22
C ASP A 228 11.34 22.22 17.60
N GLU A 229 11.98 21.71 18.65
CA GLU A 229 11.44 21.70 20.03
C GLU A 229 11.44 23.08 20.69
N SER A 230 12.14 24.07 20.14
CA SER A 230 12.35 25.37 20.75
C SER A 230 11.28 26.43 20.46
N GLY A 231 10.12 26.08 19.95
CA GLY A 231 8.81 26.83 19.93
C GLY A 231 8.76 28.34 19.64
N GLU A 232 9.79 29.12 19.93
CA GLU A 232 9.72 30.60 19.96
C GLU A 232 10.39 31.34 18.77
N ARG A 233 11.10 30.63 17.86
CA ARG A 233 11.83 31.28 16.74
C ARG A 233 11.45 30.70 15.38
N GLY A 234 10.18 30.50 15.13
CA GLY A 234 9.59 29.66 14.09
C GLY A 234 10.17 29.78 12.66
N LEU A 235 10.34 30.96 12.10
CA LEU A 235 10.72 31.11 10.68
C LEU A 235 12.23 31.02 10.47
N GLU A 236 13.05 31.73 11.27
CA GLU A 236 14.51 31.72 11.13
C GLU A 236 15.13 30.34 11.38
N VAL A 237 14.60 29.60 12.37
CA VAL A 237 15.04 28.23 12.65
C VAL A 237 14.69 27.31 11.48
N ARG A 238 13.51 27.47 10.89
CA ARG A 238 13.07 26.68 9.74
C ARG A 238 13.95 26.90 8.51
N GLU A 239 14.29 28.13 8.18
CA GLU A 239 15.18 28.44 7.05
C GLU A 239 16.55 27.77 7.24
N ARG A 240 17.13 27.90 8.43
CA ARG A 240 18.40 27.24 8.77
C ARG A 240 18.35 25.73 8.70
N VAL A 241 17.25 25.11 9.13
CA VAL A 241 17.04 23.67 9.01
C VAL A 241 16.95 23.26 7.53
N LEU A 242 16.21 23.99 6.71
CA LEU A 242 16.09 23.69 5.28
C LEU A 242 17.44 23.87 4.56
N GLU A 243 18.22 24.90 4.90
CA GLU A 243 19.58 25.07 4.38
C GLU A 243 20.49 23.89 4.76
N ALA A 244 20.46 23.47 6.03
CA ALA A 244 21.22 22.32 6.50
C ALA A 244 20.78 21.00 5.82
N CYS A 245 19.48 20.80 5.59
CA CYS A 245 18.94 19.71 4.80
C CYS A 245 19.48 19.74 3.36
N GLY A 246 19.51 20.90 2.73
CA GLY A 246 20.08 21.08 1.38
C GLY A 246 21.56 20.71 1.33
N VAL A 247 22.38 21.20 2.28
CA VAL A 247 23.81 20.85 2.39
C VAL A 247 24.03 19.36 2.58
N LEU A 248 23.16 18.69 3.36
CA LEU A 248 23.23 17.26 3.59
C LEU A 248 22.85 16.48 2.32
N LEU A 249 21.77 16.89 1.64
CA LEU A 249 21.33 16.30 0.39
C LEU A 249 22.38 16.38 -0.72
N GLU A 250 23.13 17.48 -0.81
CA GLU A 250 24.22 17.64 -1.79
C GLU A 250 25.37 16.61 -1.62
N ARG A 251 25.38 15.86 -0.53
CA ARG A 251 26.35 14.77 -0.26
C ARG A 251 25.77 13.39 -0.45
N CYS A 252 24.51 13.30 -0.88
CA CYS A 252 23.83 12.06 -1.14
C CYS A 252 23.86 11.73 -2.64
N ASP A 253 23.80 10.43 -2.94
CA ASP A 253 23.79 9.91 -4.31
C ASP A 253 22.39 9.93 -4.93
N ALA A 254 21.36 9.96 -4.11
CA ALA A 254 19.96 10.04 -4.56
C ALA A 254 19.04 10.63 -3.51
N LEU A 255 17.90 11.16 -3.97
CA LEU A 255 16.77 11.62 -3.17
C LEU A 255 15.54 10.75 -3.41
N ILE A 256 14.89 10.28 -2.36
CA ILE A 256 13.57 9.65 -2.44
C ILE A 256 12.57 10.52 -1.68
N LEU A 257 11.55 10.98 -2.40
CA LEU A 257 10.43 11.77 -1.87
C LEU A 257 9.33 10.81 -1.42
N CYS A 258 8.96 10.86 -0.15
CA CYS A 258 8.04 9.93 0.47
C CYS A 258 6.84 10.65 1.06
N GLY A 259 5.64 10.24 0.68
CA GLY A 259 4.41 10.80 1.24
C GLY A 259 3.85 11.99 0.48
N VAL A 260 2.98 12.75 1.16
CA VAL A 260 2.35 13.95 0.59
C VAL A 260 3.39 15.07 0.49
N PRO A 261 3.55 15.72 -0.68
CA PRO A 261 4.53 16.78 -0.85
C PRO A 261 4.32 17.92 0.16
N SER A 262 5.34 18.23 0.92
CA SER A 262 5.39 19.39 1.82
C SER A 262 6.27 20.50 1.22
N PRO A 263 6.16 21.75 1.69
CA PRO A 263 7.06 22.84 1.23
C PRO A 263 8.55 22.50 1.38
N GLY A 264 8.94 21.73 2.43
CA GLY A 264 10.29 21.24 2.62
C GLY A 264 10.72 20.28 1.52
N MET A 265 9.88 19.32 1.19
CA MET A 265 10.13 18.34 0.10
C MET A 265 10.25 19.03 -1.26
N VAL A 266 9.46 20.08 -1.52
CA VAL A 266 9.56 20.87 -2.76
C VAL A 266 10.92 21.59 -2.82
N TYR A 267 11.38 22.15 -1.70
CA TYR A 267 12.71 22.75 -1.60
C TYR A 267 13.82 21.72 -1.86
N GLU A 268 13.76 20.55 -1.22
CA GLU A 268 14.75 19.46 -1.36
C GLU A 268 14.78 18.94 -2.81
N LYS A 269 13.61 18.74 -3.44
CA LYS A 269 13.53 18.41 -4.86
C LYS A 269 14.23 19.45 -5.73
N GLY A 270 13.97 20.74 -5.49
CA GLY A 270 14.64 21.82 -6.21
C GLY A 270 16.16 21.85 -6.00
N VAL A 271 16.66 21.46 -4.83
CA VAL A 271 18.12 21.27 -4.60
C VAL A 271 18.65 20.14 -5.45
N ALA A 272 17.98 18.96 -5.42
CA ALA A 272 18.38 17.79 -6.22
C ALA A 272 18.45 18.12 -7.71
N GLU A 273 17.42 18.78 -8.26
CA GLU A 273 17.36 19.19 -9.67
C GLU A 273 18.50 20.14 -10.06
N ARG A 274 18.79 21.14 -9.24
CA ARG A 274 19.89 22.09 -9.49
C ARG A 274 21.28 21.43 -9.42
N ARG A 275 21.43 20.38 -8.62
CA ARG A 275 22.70 19.67 -8.43
C ARG A 275 22.84 18.43 -9.30
N GLY A 276 21.82 18.09 -10.09
CA GLY A 276 21.82 16.88 -10.91
C GLY A 276 21.80 15.59 -10.09
N ILE A 277 21.27 15.63 -8.86
CA ILE A 277 21.07 14.45 -8.01
C ILE A 277 19.83 13.74 -8.49
N PRO A 278 19.89 12.44 -8.83
CA PRO A 278 18.72 11.68 -9.21
C PRO A 278 17.70 11.65 -8.08
N TRP A 279 16.42 11.83 -8.41
CA TRP A 279 15.35 11.77 -7.44
C TRP A 279 14.20 10.87 -7.89
N HIS A 280 13.52 10.27 -6.92
CA HIS A 280 12.43 9.34 -7.13
C HIS A 280 11.28 9.67 -6.18
N GLU A 281 10.07 9.29 -6.58
CA GLU A 281 8.89 9.36 -5.72
C GLU A 281 8.51 7.94 -5.27
N ALA A 282 8.30 7.78 -3.97
CA ALA A 282 7.75 6.56 -3.41
C ALA A 282 6.41 6.88 -2.73
N PRO A 283 5.37 6.04 -2.90
CA PRO A 283 4.12 6.20 -2.17
C PRO A 283 4.40 6.27 -0.68
N GLY A 284 3.79 7.25 -0.02
CA GLY A 284 3.93 7.47 1.41
C GLY A 284 2.71 6.99 2.19
N TRP A 285 2.52 7.60 3.34
CA TRP A 285 1.41 7.32 4.26
C TRP A 285 0.26 8.31 4.10
N ASP A 286 -0.90 7.93 4.59
CA ASP A 286 -2.07 8.81 4.67
C ASP A 286 -1.90 9.78 5.85
N LEU A 287 -2.43 10.99 5.66
CA LEU A 287 -2.54 11.94 6.74
C LEU A 287 -3.83 11.65 7.52
N PRO A 288 -3.77 11.52 8.86
CA PRO A 288 -4.99 11.45 9.65
C PRO A 288 -5.82 12.75 9.48
N GLU A 289 -7.14 12.65 9.65
CA GLU A 289 -8.07 13.77 9.47
C GLU A 289 -7.74 15.01 10.33
N TRP A 290 -7.02 14.80 11.44
CA TRP A 290 -6.59 15.88 12.33
C TRP A 290 -5.27 16.57 11.92
N ILE A 291 -4.58 16.10 10.85
CA ILE A 291 -3.43 16.78 10.26
C ILE A 291 -3.88 17.54 9.01
N SER A 292 -3.68 18.85 9.00
CA SER A 292 -3.77 19.71 7.81
C SER A 292 -2.41 20.35 7.50
N TYR A 293 -2.12 20.55 6.22
CA TYR A 293 -0.91 21.28 5.77
C TYR A 293 -1.26 22.66 5.28
#